data_442a6602eb4f58cb09066a204b398ac0
#
_entry.id   442a6602eb4f58cb09066a204b398ac0
#
_cell.length_a   1.000
_cell.length_b   1.000
_cell.length_c   1.000
_cell.angle_alpha   90.00
_cell.angle_beta   90.00
_cell.angle_gamma   90.00
#
_symmetry.space_group_name_H-M   'P 1'
#
loop_
_entity.id
_entity.type
_entity.pdbx_description
1 polymer ?
#
loop_
_entity_poly.entity_id
_entity_poly.type
_entity_poly.pdbx_seq_one_letter_code
_entity_poly.pdbx_strand_id
1 'polypeptide(L)'
;MEEGERIMDELDVQAFWPMLKPEVVTWAVAEHGGRRSICPVGWSMRTSGAPPMMAISVAPARYTHELIEESGAFVLAYPGRDLARATLFCGTNSGRDTDKFAKAGVTTEAARHVRAPLIREAVANLECRLVDRLSTGDHTAFVGEVVAAWTHERPGPLLCLADGSSGYETLVEDERFRLGVVRAWSPS
;
A
#
# COMPACT_ATOMS: atom_id res chain seq x y z
N MET A 1 14.08 49.45 -8.29
CA MET A 1 13.03 48.41 -8.31
C MET A 1 13.44 47.41 -7.27
N GLU A 2 12.76 47.43 -6.12
CA GLU A 2 12.96 46.41 -5.11
C GLU A 2 12.56 45.06 -5.71
N GLU A 3 13.50 44.12 -5.78
CA GLU A 3 13.17 42.70 -6.01
C GLU A 3 12.18 42.28 -4.92
N GLY A 4 10.93 42.18 -5.28
CA GLY A 4 9.92 41.67 -4.37
C GLY A 4 10.37 40.33 -3.80
N GLU A 5 10.38 40.22 -2.48
CA GLU A 5 10.74 39.01 -1.74
C GLU A 5 10.01 37.80 -2.36
N ARG A 6 10.76 36.88 -2.97
CA ARG A 6 10.21 35.66 -3.59
C ARG A 6 9.62 34.81 -2.47
N ILE A 7 8.30 34.66 -2.43
CA ILE A 7 7.60 33.91 -1.39
C ILE A 7 7.77 32.38 -1.60
N MET A 8 8.06 31.95 -2.85
CA MET A 8 8.24 30.55 -3.22
C MET A 8 9.37 30.39 -4.21
N ASP A 9 10.20 29.37 -4.02
CA ASP A 9 11.23 28.94 -4.96
C ASP A 9 10.77 27.74 -5.78
N GLU A 10 11.22 27.65 -7.03
CA GLU A 10 11.02 26.48 -7.87
C GLU A 10 11.85 25.32 -7.32
N LEU A 11 11.21 24.16 -7.16
CA LEU A 11 11.84 22.93 -6.71
C LEU A 11 11.89 21.92 -7.86
N ASP A 12 12.96 21.14 -7.94
CA ASP A 12 13.00 19.97 -8.83
C ASP A 12 11.84 19.00 -8.47
N VAL A 13 11.09 18.56 -9.50
CA VAL A 13 9.90 17.71 -9.32
C VAL A 13 10.25 16.40 -8.59
N GLN A 14 11.44 15.84 -8.82
CA GLN A 14 11.86 14.61 -8.15
C GLN A 14 12.18 14.86 -6.67
N ALA A 15 12.67 16.03 -6.31
CA ALA A 15 12.92 16.42 -4.93
C ALA A 15 11.62 16.71 -4.15
N PHE A 16 10.49 16.91 -4.84
CA PHE A 16 9.20 17.16 -4.21
C PHE A 16 8.57 15.90 -3.59
N TRP A 17 8.76 14.71 -4.17
CA TRP A 17 8.09 13.48 -3.72
C TRP A 17 8.33 13.13 -2.25
N PRO A 18 9.55 13.25 -1.70
CA PRO A 18 9.78 13.02 -0.27
C PRO A 18 8.96 13.93 0.66
N MET A 19 8.57 15.12 0.18
CA MET A 19 7.80 16.09 0.97
C MET A 19 6.33 15.69 1.14
N LEU A 20 5.81 14.74 0.33
CA LEU A 20 4.44 14.23 0.41
C LEU A 20 4.27 13.12 1.47
N LYS A 21 5.16 13.04 2.42
CA LYS A 21 5.11 12.07 3.51
C LYS A 21 4.43 12.65 4.77
N PRO A 22 3.84 11.81 5.61
CA PRO A 22 3.76 10.35 5.54
C PRO A 22 2.66 9.85 4.59
N GLU A 23 2.92 8.74 3.90
CA GLU A 23 1.94 8.03 3.08
C GLU A 23 1.49 6.74 3.77
N VAL A 24 0.20 6.44 3.76
CA VAL A 24 -0.30 5.14 4.24
C VAL A 24 0.20 4.04 3.32
N VAL A 25 0.80 3.02 3.91
CA VAL A 25 1.21 1.82 3.16
C VAL A 25 0.06 0.83 3.15
N THR A 26 -0.25 0.30 1.97
CA THR A 26 -1.17 -0.82 1.78
C THR A 26 -0.44 -2.00 1.18
N TRP A 27 -0.99 -3.19 1.27
CA TRP A 27 -0.52 -4.38 0.59
C TRP A 27 -1.49 -4.77 -0.51
N ALA A 28 -1.05 -4.68 -1.76
CA ALA A 28 -1.75 -5.34 -2.85
C ALA A 28 -1.44 -6.85 -2.76
N VAL A 29 -2.46 -7.65 -2.50
CA VAL A 29 -2.42 -9.11 -2.45
C VAL A 29 -3.14 -9.65 -3.66
N ALA A 30 -2.49 -10.48 -4.46
CA ALA A 30 -3.08 -11.07 -5.66
C ALA A 30 -2.79 -12.56 -5.74
N GLU A 31 -3.71 -13.30 -6.37
CA GLU A 31 -3.60 -14.74 -6.62
C GLU A 31 -4.20 -15.09 -7.98
N HIS A 32 -3.46 -15.86 -8.78
CA HIS A 32 -3.93 -16.47 -10.00
C HIS A 32 -3.25 -17.83 -10.24
N GLY A 33 -4.04 -18.86 -10.58
CA GLY A 33 -3.51 -20.18 -10.90
C GLY A 33 -2.66 -20.84 -9.79
N GLY A 34 -2.98 -20.60 -8.52
CA GLY A 34 -2.21 -21.08 -7.37
C GLY A 34 -0.94 -20.30 -7.07
N ARG A 35 -0.62 -19.27 -7.88
CA ARG A 35 0.48 -18.33 -7.65
C ARG A 35 -0.04 -17.13 -6.89
N ARG A 36 0.66 -16.69 -5.86
CA ARG A 36 0.23 -15.56 -5.02
C ARG A 36 1.39 -14.65 -4.63
N SER A 37 1.10 -13.38 -4.41
CA SER A 37 2.12 -12.41 -4.01
C SER A 37 1.53 -11.28 -3.17
N ILE A 38 2.41 -10.65 -2.39
CA ILE A 38 2.16 -9.41 -1.64
C ILE A 38 3.09 -8.33 -2.21
N CYS A 39 2.53 -7.16 -2.52
CA CYS A 39 3.29 -5.97 -2.90
C CYS A 39 2.88 -4.80 -2.00
N PRO A 40 3.77 -4.29 -1.14
CA PRO A 40 3.54 -3.03 -0.46
C PRO A 40 3.42 -1.88 -1.46
N VAL A 41 2.41 -1.04 -1.27
CA VAL A 41 2.05 0.08 -2.14
C VAL A 41 1.82 1.32 -1.27
N GLY A 42 2.58 2.40 -1.51
CA GLY A 42 2.32 3.72 -0.93
C GLY A 42 1.29 4.49 -1.76
N TRP A 43 1.28 4.28 -3.07
CA TRP A 43 0.40 5.01 -3.98
C TRP A 43 -0.95 4.31 -4.11
N SER A 44 -1.82 4.59 -3.14
CA SER A 44 -3.19 4.10 -3.11
C SER A 44 -4.14 5.21 -2.70
N MET A 45 -5.32 5.26 -3.32
CA MET A 45 -6.32 6.26 -2.98
C MET A 45 -7.74 5.75 -3.23
N ARG A 46 -8.69 6.35 -2.52
CA ARG A 46 -10.12 6.20 -2.80
C ARG A 46 -10.49 7.03 -4.03
N THR A 47 -11.19 6.41 -5.00
CA THR A 47 -11.58 7.05 -6.27
C THR A 47 -13.07 7.27 -6.42
N SER A 48 -13.90 6.51 -5.68
CA SER A 48 -15.36 6.66 -5.72
C SER A 48 -15.98 6.26 -4.37
N GLY A 49 -17.12 6.86 -4.05
CA GLY A 49 -17.94 6.51 -2.89
C GLY A 49 -19.16 5.65 -3.24
N ALA A 50 -19.69 5.75 -4.46
CA ALA A 50 -20.86 4.98 -4.92
C ALA A 50 -20.77 4.68 -6.43
N PRO A 51 -20.40 3.45 -6.82
CA PRO A 51 -19.92 2.37 -5.96
C PRO A 51 -18.58 2.70 -5.29
N PRO A 52 -18.24 2.08 -4.16
CA PRO A 52 -16.97 2.32 -3.50
C PRO A 52 -15.81 1.75 -4.33
N MET A 53 -14.80 2.58 -4.63
CA MET A 53 -13.65 2.18 -5.44
C MET A 53 -12.33 2.63 -4.84
N MET A 54 -11.29 1.83 -5.07
CA MET A 54 -9.90 2.11 -4.73
C MET A 54 -9.03 2.04 -5.97
N ALA A 55 -8.07 2.96 -6.09
CA ALA A 55 -6.98 2.85 -7.04
C ALA A 55 -5.67 2.52 -6.31
N ILE A 56 -4.84 1.70 -6.96
CA ILE A 56 -3.46 1.42 -6.57
C ILE A 56 -2.55 1.57 -7.78
N SER A 57 -1.34 2.08 -7.58
CA SER A 57 -0.36 2.22 -8.65
C SER A 57 0.77 1.20 -8.45
N VAL A 58 0.96 0.31 -9.43
CA VAL A 58 1.93 -0.80 -9.34
C VAL A 58 2.80 -0.82 -10.60
N ALA A 59 4.13 -0.89 -10.41
CA ALA A 59 5.05 -1.00 -11.53
C ALA A 59 4.92 -2.35 -12.27
N PRO A 60 4.97 -2.40 -13.61
CA PRO A 60 4.85 -3.64 -14.40
C PRO A 60 5.90 -4.71 -14.05
N ALA A 61 7.06 -4.31 -13.54
CA ALA A 61 8.11 -5.24 -13.09
C ALA A 61 7.74 -6.04 -11.83
N ARG A 62 6.70 -5.63 -11.10
CA ARG A 62 6.26 -6.32 -9.88
C ARG A 62 5.46 -7.56 -10.22
N TYR A 63 5.78 -8.68 -9.60
CA TYR A 63 5.06 -9.94 -9.81
C TYR A 63 3.56 -9.82 -9.48
N THR A 64 3.20 -9.04 -8.48
CA THR A 64 1.80 -8.79 -8.12
C THR A 64 1.03 -8.05 -9.23
N HIS A 65 1.72 -7.21 -10.04
CA HIS A 65 1.11 -6.58 -11.22
C HIS A 65 0.57 -7.62 -12.20
N GLU A 66 1.42 -8.60 -12.60
CA GLU A 66 1.04 -9.72 -13.46
C GLU A 66 -0.17 -10.47 -12.90
N LEU A 67 -0.13 -10.82 -11.61
CA LEU A 67 -1.22 -11.56 -10.97
C LEU A 67 -2.54 -10.78 -10.90
N ILE A 68 -2.50 -9.44 -10.73
CA ILE A 68 -3.71 -8.60 -10.79
C ILE A 68 -4.29 -8.59 -12.20
N GLU A 69 -3.45 -8.46 -13.22
CA GLU A 69 -3.91 -8.48 -14.62
C GLU A 69 -4.56 -9.82 -15.00
N GLU A 70 -3.95 -10.93 -14.60
CA GLU A 70 -4.43 -12.27 -14.90
C GLU A 70 -5.70 -12.64 -14.11
N SER A 71 -5.79 -12.23 -12.83
CA SER A 71 -6.93 -12.58 -11.97
C SER A 71 -8.11 -11.63 -12.12
N GLY A 72 -7.90 -10.39 -12.57
CA GLY A 72 -8.92 -9.35 -12.57
C GLY A 72 -9.38 -8.95 -11.17
N ALA A 73 -8.56 -9.18 -10.13
CA ALA A 73 -8.94 -8.89 -8.76
C ALA A 73 -7.71 -8.77 -7.84
N PHE A 74 -7.89 -8.12 -6.70
CA PHE A 74 -6.90 -8.06 -5.63
C PHE A 74 -7.56 -7.86 -4.27
N VAL A 75 -6.84 -8.19 -3.21
CA VAL A 75 -7.15 -7.73 -1.85
C VAL A 75 -6.21 -6.57 -1.54
N LEU A 76 -6.77 -5.47 -1.04
CA LEU A 76 -6.01 -4.35 -0.51
C LEU A 76 -6.02 -4.47 1.02
N ALA A 77 -4.91 -4.99 1.57
CA ALA A 77 -4.74 -5.14 3.01
C ALA A 77 -4.03 -3.91 3.59
N TYR A 78 -4.43 -3.51 4.79
CA TYR A 78 -3.88 -2.37 5.52
C TYR A 78 -3.03 -2.88 6.68
N PRO A 79 -1.69 -2.95 6.53
CA PRO A 79 -0.82 -3.40 7.59
C PRO A 79 -0.84 -2.41 8.77
N GLY A 80 -0.82 -2.95 9.97
CA GLY A 80 -0.61 -2.20 11.20
C GLY A 80 0.85 -2.21 11.65
N ARG A 81 1.09 -1.66 12.83
CA ARG A 81 2.39 -1.54 13.50
C ARG A 81 3.20 -2.85 13.48
N ASP A 82 2.55 -3.97 13.80
CA ASP A 82 3.21 -5.26 13.98
C ASP A 82 3.70 -5.87 12.66
N LEU A 83 3.19 -5.39 11.53
CA LEU A 83 3.58 -5.82 10.20
C LEU A 83 4.70 -4.97 9.56
N ALA A 84 5.33 -4.04 10.29
CA ALA A 84 6.36 -3.16 9.73
C ALA A 84 7.53 -3.94 9.11
N ARG A 85 8.10 -4.94 9.82
CA ARG A 85 9.19 -5.79 9.30
C ARG A 85 8.76 -6.64 8.11
N ALA A 86 7.56 -7.21 8.17
CA ALA A 86 6.96 -7.97 7.08
C ALA A 86 6.74 -7.10 5.83
N THR A 87 6.32 -5.84 6.02
CA THR A 87 6.15 -4.86 4.94
C THR A 87 7.49 -4.57 4.25
N LEU A 88 8.53 -4.29 5.02
CA LEU A 88 9.87 -4.04 4.48
C LEU A 88 10.37 -5.25 3.68
N PHE A 89 10.26 -6.45 4.25
CA PHE A 89 10.61 -7.70 3.56
C PHE A 89 9.84 -7.88 2.25
N CYS A 90 8.51 -7.71 2.26
CA CYS A 90 7.69 -7.84 1.06
C CYS A 90 8.00 -6.79 -0.02
N GLY A 91 8.44 -5.59 0.36
CA GLY A 91 8.82 -4.51 -0.56
C GLY A 91 10.17 -4.71 -1.24
N THR A 92 11.08 -5.44 -0.58
CA THR A 92 12.48 -5.64 -1.04
C THR A 92 12.73 -6.97 -1.71
N ASN A 93 11.78 -7.92 -1.64
CA ASN A 93 11.91 -9.25 -2.25
C ASN A 93 10.85 -9.48 -3.34
N SER A 94 11.15 -10.34 -4.33
CA SER A 94 10.21 -10.74 -5.36
C SER A 94 9.37 -11.94 -4.93
N GLY A 95 8.05 -11.90 -5.23
CA GLY A 95 7.18 -13.06 -5.06
C GLY A 95 7.37 -14.16 -6.11
N ARG A 96 8.19 -13.91 -7.16
CA ARG A 96 8.59 -14.94 -8.12
C ARG A 96 9.55 -15.96 -7.50
N ASP A 97 10.39 -15.50 -6.59
CA ASP A 97 11.51 -16.26 -6.04
C ASP A 97 11.27 -16.69 -4.60
N THR A 98 10.24 -16.13 -3.95
CA THR A 98 10.05 -16.29 -2.51
C THR A 98 8.57 -16.36 -2.16
N ASP A 99 8.18 -17.34 -1.35
CA ASP A 99 6.87 -17.33 -0.67
C ASP A 99 6.86 -16.21 0.38
N LYS A 100 6.34 -15.05 -0.02
CA LYS A 100 6.27 -13.87 0.85
C LYS A 100 5.35 -14.09 2.06
N PHE A 101 4.30 -14.90 1.94
CA PHE A 101 3.37 -15.17 3.05
C PHE A 101 4.07 -15.93 4.17
N ALA A 102 4.75 -17.01 3.82
CA ALA A 102 5.51 -17.81 4.79
C ALA A 102 6.64 -16.99 5.44
N LYS A 103 7.42 -16.25 4.63
CA LYS A 103 8.55 -15.46 5.13
C LYS A 103 8.13 -14.22 5.92
N ALA A 104 7.00 -13.60 5.58
CA ALA A 104 6.42 -12.50 6.36
C ALA A 104 5.76 -12.99 7.65
N GLY A 105 5.54 -14.31 7.81
CA GLY A 105 4.91 -14.91 8.99
C GLY A 105 3.44 -14.52 9.13
N VAL A 106 2.74 -14.32 8.01
CA VAL A 106 1.32 -13.92 8.03
C VAL A 106 0.40 -15.11 7.82
N THR A 107 -0.75 -15.05 8.49
CA THR A 107 -1.84 -16.01 8.34
C THR A 107 -2.83 -15.50 7.31
N THR A 108 -3.28 -16.39 6.43
CA THR A 108 -4.26 -16.06 5.41
C THR A 108 -5.63 -16.65 5.72
N GLU A 109 -6.68 -15.93 5.36
CA GLU A 109 -8.06 -16.40 5.36
C GLU A 109 -8.63 -16.33 3.93
N ALA A 110 -9.58 -17.23 3.62
CA ALA A 110 -10.26 -17.18 2.34
C ALA A 110 -11.11 -15.93 2.23
N ALA A 111 -10.93 -15.18 1.15
CA ALA A 111 -11.82 -14.09 0.79
C ALA A 111 -13.16 -14.65 0.27
N ARG A 112 -14.20 -13.81 0.28
CA ARG A 112 -15.56 -14.22 -0.12
C ARG A 112 -15.80 -14.05 -1.62
N HIS A 113 -15.26 -13.01 -2.21
CA HIS A 113 -15.60 -12.56 -3.57
C HIS A 113 -14.44 -12.61 -4.55
N VAL A 114 -13.21 -12.72 -4.08
CA VAL A 114 -12.00 -12.80 -4.89
C VAL A 114 -11.16 -14.00 -4.49
N ARG A 115 -10.19 -14.42 -5.32
CA ARG A 115 -9.31 -15.55 -4.98
C ARG A 115 -8.16 -15.15 -4.05
N ALA A 116 -7.66 -13.91 -4.19
CA ALA A 116 -6.61 -13.38 -3.34
C ALA A 116 -7.01 -13.47 -1.87
N PRO A 117 -6.16 -14.02 -0.98
CA PRO A 117 -6.52 -14.22 0.42
C PRO A 117 -6.52 -12.92 1.21
N LEU A 118 -7.31 -12.88 2.27
CA LEU A 118 -7.24 -11.87 3.32
C LEU A 118 -6.00 -12.12 4.18
N ILE A 119 -5.44 -11.06 4.74
CA ILE A 119 -4.35 -11.11 5.74
C ILE A 119 -4.94 -10.91 7.12
N ARG A 120 -4.87 -11.95 7.97
CA ARG A 120 -5.50 -11.94 9.30
C ARG A 120 -4.93 -10.86 10.20
N GLU A 121 -3.63 -10.62 10.17
CA GLU A 121 -2.93 -9.65 11.01
C GLU A 121 -3.09 -8.20 10.53
N ALA A 122 -3.64 -7.99 9.33
CA ALA A 122 -3.89 -6.64 8.82
C ALA A 122 -5.02 -5.95 9.61
N VAL A 123 -4.90 -4.64 9.77
CA VAL A 123 -5.93 -3.80 10.42
C VAL A 123 -7.25 -3.87 9.67
N ALA A 124 -7.19 -3.91 8.35
CA ALA A 124 -8.34 -4.08 7.47
C ALA A 124 -7.94 -4.76 6.17
N ASN A 125 -8.90 -5.39 5.50
CA ASN A 125 -8.78 -5.94 4.16
C ASN A 125 -9.99 -5.50 3.32
N LEU A 126 -9.73 -5.06 2.08
CA LEU A 126 -10.75 -4.74 1.09
C LEU A 126 -10.64 -5.72 -0.06
N GLU A 127 -11.72 -6.44 -0.39
CA GLU A 127 -11.79 -7.26 -1.60
C GLU A 127 -12.15 -6.38 -2.79
N CYS A 128 -11.31 -6.35 -3.81
CA CYS A 128 -11.44 -5.47 -4.96
C CYS A 128 -11.53 -6.27 -6.26
N ARG A 129 -12.59 -6.04 -7.04
CA ARG A 129 -12.68 -6.49 -8.43
C ARG A 129 -12.15 -5.40 -9.35
N LEU A 130 -11.21 -5.76 -10.22
CA LEU A 130 -10.65 -4.82 -11.18
C LEU A 130 -11.75 -4.36 -12.15
N VAL A 131 -11.94 -3.05 -12.24
CA VAL A 131 -12.91 -2.43 -13.17
C VAL A 131 -12.22 -1.66 -14.28
N ASP A 132 -11.02 -1.13 -14.02
CA ASP A 132 -10.25 -0.38 -15.03
C ASP A 132 -8.77 -0.40 -14.72
N ARG A 133 -7.94 -0.07 -15.72
CA ARG A 133 -6.49 0.11 -15.59
C ARG A 133 -6.00 1.17 -16.57
N LEU A 134 -5.06 1.97 -16.11
CA LEU A 134 -4.46 3.06 -16.89
C LEU A 134 -2.94 3.01 -16.76
N SER A 135 -2.23 3.01 -17.90
CA SER A 135 -0.77 3.22 -17.90
C SER A 135 -0.45 4.65 -17.52
N THR A 136 0.37 4.84 -16.50
CA THR A 136 0.76 6.13 -15.95
C THR A 136 2.29 6.23 -15.87
N GLY A 137 2.95 6.53 -16.99
CA GLY A 137 4.41 6.54 -17.04
C GLY A 137 5.00 5.14 -16.81
N ASP A 138 5.74 4.93 -15.73
CA ASP A 138 6.41 3.68 -15.36
C ASP A 138 5.55 2.75 -14.49
N HIS A 139 4.30 3.12 -14.21
CA HIS A 139 3.36 2.35 -13.42
C HIS A 139 2.02 2.13 -14.15
N THR A 140 1.24 1.18 -13.64
CA THR A 140 -0.16 0.99 -13.99
C THR A 140 -1.04 1.34 -12.79
N ALA A 141 -1.97 2.27 -12.98
CA ALA A 141 -3.04 2.50 -12.01
C ALA A 141 -4.15 1.45 -12.23
N PHE A 142 -4.35 0.58 -11.25
CA PHE A 142 -5.44 -0.38 -11.20
C PHE A 142 -6.59 0.18 -10.38
N VAL A 143 -7.78 0.25 -10.95
CA VAL A 143 -9.00 0.69 -10.26
C VAL A 143 -9.86 -0.51 -9.97
N GLY A 144 -10.14 -0.74 -8.68
CA GLY A 144 -10.97 -1.85 -8.22
C GLY A 144 -12.23 -1.38 -7.49
N GLU A 145 -13.38 -1.97 -7.82
CA GLU A 145 -14.60 -1.86 -7.04
C GLU A 145 -14.44 -2.65 -5.73
N VAL A 146 -14.68 -2.00 -4.60
CA VAL A 146 -14.65 -2.66 -3.28
C VAL A 146 -15.94 -3.43 -3.08
N VAL A 147 -15.86 -4.75 -3.14
CA VAL A 147 -17.02 -5.64 -3.03
C VAL A 147 -17.22 -6.22 -1.63
N ALA A 148 -16.20 -6.15 -0.77
CA ALA A 148 -16.29 -6.48 0.65
C ALA A 148 -15.16 -5.79 1.44
N ALA A 149 -15.42 -5.56 2.72
CA ALA A 149 -14.45 -4.98 3.66
C ALA A 149 -14.47 -5.78 4.98
N TRP A 150 -13.29 -5.99 5.56
CA TRP A 150 -13.06 -6.76 6.77
C TRP A 150 -12.14 -6.00 7.71
N THR A 151 -12.44 -6.02 9.00
CA THR A 151 -11.61 -5.40 10.04
C THR A 151 -11.80 -6.12 11.37
N HIS A 152 -10.90 -5.86 12.33
CA HIS A 152 -11.03 -6.28 13.71
C HIS A 152 -11.90 -5.32 14.53
N GLU A 153 -12.41 -5.76 15.68
CA GLU A 153 -13.22 -4.92 16.58
C GLU A 153 -12.50 -3.67 17.06
N ARG A 154 -11.16 -3.74 17.20
CA ARG A 154 -10.31 -2.63 17.64
C ARG A 154 -9.14 -2.48 16.68
N PRO A 155 -9.33 -1.77 15.56
CA PRO A 155 -8.26 -1.56 14.59
C PRO A 155 -7.15 -0.71 15.20
N GLY A 156 -5.91 -1.15 15.03
CA GLY A 156 -4.71 -0.39 15.41
C GLY A 156 -4.38 0.73 14.42
N PRO A 157 -3.32 1.49 14.67
CA PRO A 157 -2.84 2.52 13.75
C PRO A 157 -2.30 1.88 12.46
N LEU A 158 -2.57 2.54 11.32
CA LEU A 158 -2.07 2.12 10.02
C LEU A 158 -0.57 2.38 9.89
N LEU A 159 0.11 1.49 9.18
CA LEU A 159 1.51 1.67 8.83
C LEU A 159 1.66 2.74 7.75
N CYS A 160 2.67 3.59 7.90
CA CYS A 160 2.98 4.66 6.96
C CYS A 160 4.44 4.58 6.51
N LEU A 161 4.70 5.11 5.32
CA LEU A 161 6.02 5.43 4.80
C LEU A 161 6.29 6.91 5.07
N ALA A 162 7.43 7.24 5.73
CA ALA A 162 7.77 8.61 6.07
C ALA A 162 9.28 8.85 6.09
N ASP A 163 9.65 10.12 6.16
CA ASP A 163 11.05 10.60 6.21
C ASP A 163 11.51 11.12 7.58
N GLY A 164 10.68 10.98 8.61
CA GLY A 164 11.04 11.39 9.97
C GLY A 164 10.41 12.71 10.44
N SER A 165 9.29 13.11 9.85
CA SER A 165 8.51 14.27 10.32
C SER A 165 8.09 14.14 11.80
N SER A 166 7.85 15.27 12.49
CA SER A 166 7.41 15.28 13.89
C SER A 166 6.05 14.55 14.05
N GLY A 167 5.87 13.87 15.16
CA GLY A 167 4.65 13.06 15.40
C GLY A 167 4.65 11.69 14.72
N TYR A 168 5.76 11.32 14.07
CA TYR A 168 5.96 10.02 13.46
C TYR A 168 6.89 9.16 14.33
N GLU A 169 6.52 7.91 14.54
CA GLU A 169 7.34 6.91 15.23
C GLU A 169 7.89 5.92 14.22
N THR A 170 9.19 5.94 13.95
CA THR A 170 9.86 4.94 13.12
C THR A 170 9.88 3.59 13.82
N LEU A 171 9.44 2.54 13.13
CA LEU A 171 9.43 1.17 13.63
C LEU A 171 10.54 0.33 12.99
N VAL A 172 10.81 0.55 11.71
CA VAL A 172 11.84 -0.13 10.93
C VAL A 172 12.29 0.74 9.76
N GLU A 173 13.58 0.68 9.44
CA GLU A 173 14.15 1.38 8.28
C GLU A 173 15.27 0.58 7.63
N ASP A 174 15.51 0.84 6.35
CA ASP A 174 16.69 0.46 5.59
C ASP A 174 17.18 1.65 4.75
N GLU A 175 18.12 1.41 3.82
CA GLU A 175 18.69 2.45 2.96
C GLU A 175 17.65 3.14 2.05
N ARG A 176 16.50 2.50 1.80
CA ARG A 176 15.49 2.99 0.85
C ARG A 176 14.17 3.38 1.50
N PHE A 177 13.79 2.74 2.61
CA PHE A 177 12.47 2.89 3.20
C PHE A 177 12.52 3.07 4.72
N ARG A 178 11.67 3.98 5.19
CA ARG A 178 11.38 4.16 6.61
C ARG A 178 9.89 3.93 6.84
N LEU A 179 9.56 2.95 7.68
CA LEU A 179 8.18 2.57 8.00
C LEU A 179 7.89 2.82 9.47
N GLY A 180 6.69 3.32 9.75
CA GLY A 180 6.26 3.57 11.11
C GLY A 180 4.80 3.94 11.19
N VAL A 181 4.42 4.60 12.26
CA VAL A 181 3.05 5.04 12.52
C VAL A 181 3.00 6.51 12.88
N VAL A 182 1.97 7.20 12.44
CA VAL A 182 1.67 8.56 12.92
C VAL A 182 1.08 8.43 14.32
N ARG A 183 1.64 9.14 15.29
CA ARG A 183 1.09 9.19 16.65
C ARG A 183 -0.26 9.89 16.61
N ALA A 184 -1.25 9.30 17.26
CA ALA A 184 -2.54 9.96 17.42
C ALA A 184 -2.34 11.33 18.07
N TRP A 185 -2.94 12.37 17.48
CA TRP A 185 -3.01 13.66 18.12
C TRP A 185 -3.87 13.53 19.39
N SER A 186 -3.27 13.80 20.54
CA SER A 186 -4.00 13.92 21.80
C SER A 186 -4.20 15.39 22.06
N PRO A 187 -5.44 15.91 22.09
CA PRO A 187 -5.67 17.27 22.54
C PRO A 187 -5.19 17.41 23.99
N SER A 188 -4.33 18.39 24.24
CA SER A 188 -3.91 18.82 25.58
C SER A 188 -5.02 19.51 26.32
#